data_b3db3056290164a431b066d93998bc8c
#
_entry.id   b3db3056290164a431b066d93998bc8c
#
_cell.length_a   1.000
_cell.length_b   1.000
_cell.length_c   1.000
_cell.angle_alpha   90.00
_cell.angle_beta   90.00
_cell.angle_gamma   90.00
#
_symmetry.space_group_name_H-M   'P 1'
#
loop_
_entity.id
_entity.type
_entity.pdbx_description
1 polymer ?
#
loop_
_entity_poly.entity_id
_entity_poly.type
_entity_poly.pdbx_seq_one_letter_code
_entity_poly.pdbx_strand_id
1 'polypeptide(L)'
;MPLSLCDRLPDVAAQDLVAGFAPPPHFSHVSFESYRPDPYYPGQAAAVAGARAFVAAPAQVKKRGWLRKATPAEVRPGIYLDGGFGVGKTHLLASIWHATEGRKAFGTFVEYTHLVGALGFAGAVEALSD
;
A
#
# COMPACT_ATOMS: atom_id res chain seq x y z
N MET A 1 -41.81 13.83 10.53
CA MET A 1 -41.77 12.62 9.68
C MET A 1 -40.67 11.72 10.15
N PRO A 2 -40.91 10.42 10.34
CA PRO A 2 -39.81 9.51 10.62
C PRO A 2 -38.91 9.44 9.39
N LEU A 3 -37.59 9.71 9.56
CA LEU A 3 -36.61 9.55 8.52
C LEU A 3 -36.57 8.08 8.09
N SER A 4 -36.71 7.83 6.80
CA SER A 4 -36.53 6.50 6.21
C SER A 4 -35.11 6.00 6.51
N LEU A 5 -34.93 4.70 6.69
CA LEU A 5 -33.62 4.09 6.81
C LEU A 5 -32.75 4.36 5.58
N CYS A 6 -33.37 4.58 4.43
CA CYS A 6 -32.69 4.94 3.18
C CYS A 6 -32.11 6.37 3.18
N ASP A 7 -32.59 7.23 4.07
CA ASP A 7 -32.12 8.62 4.19
C ASP A 7 -31.01 8.78 5.23
N ARG A 8 -30.63 7.68 5.91
CA ARG A 8 -29.55 7.66 6.87
C ARG A 8 -28.25 7.27 6.18
N LEU A 9 -27.51 8.27 5.72
CA LEU A 9 -26.11 8.10 5.38
C LEU A 9 -25.33 8.09 6.70
N PRO A 10 -24.56 7.03 7.02
CA PRO A 10 -23.68 7.07 8.17
C PRO A 10 -22.65 8.18 7.94
N ASP A 11 -22.61 9.14 8.85
CA ASP A 11 -21.56 10.17 8.88
C ASP A 11 -20.31 9.55 9.50
N VAL A 12 -19.53 8.87 8.65
CA VAL A 12 -18.27 8.24 9.05
C VAL A 12 -17.14 9.14 8.58
N ALA A 13 -16.32 9.63 9.51
CA ALA A 13 -15.18 10.45 9.16
C ALA A 13 -14.20 9.67 8.27
N ALA A 14 -13.69 10.30 7.22
CA ALA A 14 -12.74 9.68 6.29
C ALA A 14 -11.51 9.11 7.02
N GLN A 15 -11.05 9.78 8.08
CA GLN A 15 -9.95 9.34 8.92
C GLN A 15 -10.22 8.01 9.64
N ASP A 16 -11.44 7.77 10.08
CA ASP A 16 -11.82 6.51 10.74
C ASP A 16 -11.83 5.35 9.75
N LEU A 17 -12.22 5.62 8.50
CA LEU A 17 -12.18 4.63 7.44
C LEU A 17 -10.75 4.22 7.06
N VAL A 18 -9.82 5.15 7.07
CA VAL A 18 -8.41 4.91 6.71
C VAL A 18 -7.60 4.36 7.89
N ALA A 19 -8.02 4.59 9.12
CA ALA A 19 -7.32 4.12 10.32
C ALA A 19 -7.11 2.59 10.36
N GLY A 20 -8.00 1.83 9.71
CA GLY A 20 -7.91 0.37 9.59
C GLY A 20 -6.98 -0.13 8.49
N PHE A 21 -6.39 0.75 7.68
CA PHE A 21 -5.53 0.39 6.54
C PHE A 21 -4.11 0.03 6.99
N ALA A 22 -4.01 -1.05 7.76
CA ALA A 22 -2.77 -1.62 8.29
C ALA A 22 -2.69 -3.12 7.97
N PRO A 23 -1.49 -3.72 7.97
CA PRO A 23 -1.35 -5.15 7.78
C PRO A 23 -2.19 -5.96 8.78
N PRO A 24 -2.79 -7.09 8.35
CA PRO A 24 -3.54 -7.97 9.24
C PRO A 24 -2.69 -8.44 10.43
N PRO A 25 -3.32 -8.81 11.58
CA PRO A 25 -2.59 -9.18 12.80
C PRO A 25 -1.52 -10.26 12.63
N HIS A 26 -1.73 -11.22 11.72
CA HIS A 26 -0.72 -12.25 11.40
C HIS A 26 0.56 -11.69 10.79
N PHE A 27 0.52 -10.48 10.24
CA PHE A 27 1.64 -9.81 9.61
C PHE A 27 2.12 -8.58 10.38
N SER A 28 1.70 -8.43 11.66
CA SER A 28 2.08 -7.29 12.51
C SER A 28 3.57 -7.24 12.87
N HIS A 29 4.25 -8.38 12.81
CA HIS A 29 5.65 -8.53 13.24
C HIS A 29 6.58 -9.05 12.15
N VAL A 30 6.11 -9.10 10.90
CA VAL A 30 6.95 -9.57 9.79
C VAL A 30 7.94 -8.51 9.35
N SER A 31 9.07 -8.99 8.84
CA SER A 31 10.12 -8.17 8.25
C SER A 31 10.74 -8.91 7.07
N PHE A 32 11.62 -8.25 6.34
CA PHE A 32 12.39 -8.92 5.29
C PHE A 32 13.27 -10.05 5.84
N GLU A 33 13.73 -9.95 7.09
CA GLU A 33 14.56 -10.95 7.77
C GLU A 33 13.76 -12.19 8.15
N SER A 34 12.46 -12.03 8.41
CA SER A 34 11.58 -13.15 8.74
C SER A 34 11.11 -13.93 7.51
N TYR A 35 11.28 -13.37 6.31
CA TYR A 35 10.99 -14.07 5.06
C TYR A 35 12.11 -15.08 4.75
N ARG A 36 11.73 -16.33 4.50
CA ARG A 36 12.66 -17.42 4.15
C ARG A 36 12.47 -17.82 2.70
N PRO A 37 13.30 -17.32 1.77
CA PRO A 37 13.24 -17.75 0.38
C PRO A 37 13.53 -19.24 0.26
N ASP A 38 12.78 -19.93 -0.57
CA ASP A 38 13.05 -21.32 -0.92
C ASP A 38 14.23 -21.36 -1.91
N PRO A 39 15.32 -22.12 -1.59
CA PRO A 39 16.50 -22.23 -2.45
C PRO A 39 16.21 -22.75 -3.85
N TYR A 40 15.15 -23.51 -4.01
CA TYR A 40 14.72 -24.03 -5.32
C TYR A 40 14.02 -23.00 -6.20
N TYR A 41 13.65 -21.86 -5.63
CA TYR A 41 12.94 -20.77 -6.34
C TYR A 41 13.70 -19.45 -6.21
N PRO A 42 14.77 -19.24 -7.04
CA PRO A 42 15.62 -18.05 -6.93
C PRO A 42 14.87 -16.73 -7.11
N GLY A 43 13.71 -16.76 -7.76
CA GLY A 43 12.81 -15.61 -7.87
C GLY A 43 12.32 -15.07 -6.52
N GLN A 44 12.23 -15.91 -5.48
CA GLN A 44 11.85 -15.45 -4.14
C GLN A 44 12.94 -14.57 -3.50
N ALA A 45 14.20 -14.98 -3.60
CA ALA A 45 15.32 -14.17 -3.12
C ALA A 45 15.45 -12.85 -3.91
N ALA A 46 15.23 -12.89 -5.22
CA ALA A 46 15.19 -11.72 -6.07
C ALA A 46 14.04 -10.76 -5.69
N ALA A 47 12.87 -11.29 -5.34
CA ALA A 47 11.73 -10.49 -4.87
C ALA A 47 12.04 -9.76 -3.55
N VAL A 48 12.70 -10.43 -2.59
CA VAL A 48 13.15 -9.79 -1.34
C VAL A 48 14.15 -8.67 -1.62
N ALA A 49 15.14 -8.93 -2.48
CA ALA A 49 16.13 -7.92 -2.85
C ALA A 49 15.49 -6.72 -3.55
N GLY A 50 14.54 -6.97 -4.47
CA GLY A 50 13.77 -5.93 -5.15
C GLY A 50 12.92 -5.09 -4.20
N ALA A 51 12.25 -5.73 -3.24
CA ALA A 51 11.44 -5.06 -2.23
C ALA A 51 12.29 -4.17 -1.30
N ARG A 52 13.47 -4.65 -0.86
CA ARG A 52 14.43 -3.85 -0.08
C ARG A 52 14.92 -2.65 -0.86
N ALA A 53 15.30 -2.84 -2.13
CA ALA A 53 15.74 -1.76 -3.00
C ALA A 53 14.64 -0.72 -3.24
N PHE A 54 13.38 -1.16 -3.34
CA PHE A 54 12.23 -0.28 -3.48
C PHE A 54 12.05 0.63 -2.25
N VAL A 55 12.14 0.08 -1.04
CA VAL A 55 12.05 0.85 0.21
C VAL A 55 13.25 1.79 0.39
N ALA A 56 14.46 1.33 0.04
CA ALA A 56 15.67 2.14 0.15
C ALA A 56 15.76 3.26 -0.90
N ALA A 57 15.02 3.15 -2.00
CA ALA A 57 14.98 4.20 -3.00
C ALA A 57 14.32 5.45 -2.41
N PRO A 58 15.00 6.61 -2.41
CA PRO A 58 14.39 7.83 -1.90
C PRO A 58 13.10 8.09 -2.66
N ALA A 59 12.02 8.36 -1.93
CA ALA A 59 10.76 8.82 -2.51
C ALA A 59 11.05 10.15 -3.22
N GLN A 60 11.44 10.10 -4.47
CA GLN A 60 11.70 11.27 -5.28
C GLN A 60 10.37 11.87 -5.74
N VAL A 61 9.62 12.40 -4.78
CA VAL A 61 8.71 13.50 -5.10
C VAL A 61 9.58 14.74 -5.29
N LYS A 62 10.32 14.80 -6.39
CA LYS A 62 10.89 16.06 -6.83
C LYS A 62 9.71 16.97 -7.19
N LYS A 63 9.47 17.98 -6.32
CA LYS A 63 8.68 19.15 -6.71
C LYS A 63 9.14 19.54 -8.11
N ARG A 64 8.27 19.43 -9.09
CA ARG A 64 8.53 19.76 -10.49
C ARG A 64 8.93 21.23 -10.57
N GLY A 65 10.22 21.52 -10.49
CA GLY A 65 10.77 22.76 -11.04
C GLY A 65 10.58 22.71 -12.55
N TRP A 66 10.02 23.77 -13.11
CA TRP A 66 9.57 23.91 -14.51
C TRP A 66 10.63 23.59 -15.58
N LEU A 67 11.88 23.34 -15.26
CA LEU A 67 13.01 23.34 -16.20
C LEU A 67 13.84 22.06 -16.31
N ARG A 68 13.40 20.92 -15.73
CA ARG A 68 14.13 19.66 -15.94
C ARG A 68 13.17 18.55 -16.40
N LYS A 69 13.36 18.12 -17.67
CA LYS A 69 12.83 16.84 -18.15
C LYS A 69 13.44 15.74 -17.28
N ALA A 70 12.60 15.08 -16.47
CA ALA A 70 12.99 13.85 -15.79
C ALA A 70 13.28 12.78 -16.83
N THR A 71 14.44 12.16 -16.76
CA THR A 71 14.76 10.99 -17.58
C THR A 71 13.86 9.82 -17.13
N PRO A 72 13.32 9.01 -18.05
CA PRO A 72 12.39 7.93 -17.72
C PRO A 72 12.91 6.87 -16.76
N ALA A 73 14.21 6.83 -16.49
CA ALA A 73 14.88 5.86 -15.63
C ALA A 73 14.80 6.15 -14.12
N GLU A 74 14.36 7.35 -13.71
CA GLU A 74 14.46 7.80 -12.31
C GLU A 74 13.17 7.70 -11.48
N VAL A 75 12.06 7.34 -12.07
CA VAL A 75 10.79 7.23 -11.36
C VAL A 75 10.27 5.80 -11.47
N ARG A 76 10.50 4.99 -10.44
CA ARG A 76 9.76 3.73 -10.26
C ARG A 76 8.50 4.06 -9.46
N PRO A 77 7.35 4.21 -10.09
CA PRO A 77 6.11 4.63 -9.41
C PRO A 77 5.53 3.55 -8.51
N GLY A 78 6.05 2.32 -8.56
CA GLY A 78 5.55 1.21 -7.77
C GLY A 78 6.35 -0.07 -7.96
N ILE A 79 5.98 -1.09 -7.17
CA ILE A 79 6.46 -2.47 -7.29
C ILE A 79 5.26 -3.40 -7.42
N TYR A 80 5.35 -4.37 -8.29
CA TYR A 80 4.38 -5.43 -8.47
C TYR A 80 5.00 -6.78 -8.11
N LEU A 81 4.34 -7.52 -7.21
CA LEU A 81 4.76 -8.86 -6.79
C LEU A 81 3.84 -9.90 -7.41
N ASP A 82 4.38 -10.70 -8.32
CA ASP A 82 3.70 -11.83 -8.94
C ASP A 82 4.17 -13.16 -8.35
N GLY A 83 3.33 -14.19 -8.45
CA GLY A 83 3.66 -15.53 -7.98
C GLY A 83 2.45 -16.34 -7.58
N GLY A 84 2.65 -17.64 -7.43
CA GLY A 84 1.61 -18.61 -7.03
C GLY A 84 1.07 -18.39 -5.62
N PHE A 85 0.20 -19.30 -5.19
CA PHE A 85 -0.35 -19.29 -3.84
C PHE A 85 0.72 -19.65 -2.80
N GLY A 86 0.65 -19.03 -1.61
CA GLY A 86 1.48 -19.38 -0.46
C GLY A 86 2.95 -18.97 -0.55
N VAL A 87 3.39 -18.29 -1.61
CA VAL A 87 4.80 -17.88 -1.78
C VAL A 87 5.21 -16.67 -0.94
N GLY A 88 4.33 -16.13 -0.10
CA GLY A 88 4.67 -15.05 0.83
C GLY A 88 4.54 -13.63 0.27
N LYS A 89 3.74 -13.40 -0.76
CA LYS A 89 3.50 -12.02 -1.29
C LYS A 89 3.03 -11.05 -0.23
N THR A 90 2.03 -11.44 0.56
CA THR A 90 1.51 -10.60 1.65
C THR A 90 2.56 -10.35 2.73
N HIS A 91 3.41 -11.32 3.03
CA HIS A 91 4.54 -11.15 3.93
C HIS A 91 5.50 -10.06 3.43
N LEU A 92 5.87 -10.10 2.14
CA LEU A 92 6.75 -9.08 1.55
C LEU A 92 6.07 -7.70 1.50
N LEU A 93 4.78 -7.62 1.14
CA LEU A 93 4.05 -6.35 1.17
C LEU A 93 3.98 -5.75 2.58
N ALA A 94 3.71 -6.57 3.59
CA ALA A 94 3.71 -6.13 4.98
C ALA A 94 5.12 -5.72 5.45
N SER A 95 6.17 -6.44 5.00
CA SER A 95 7.56 -6.05 5.28
C SER A 95 7.92 -4.70 4.66
N ILE A 96 7.46 -4.42 3.44
CA ILE A 96 7.59 -3.09 2.81
C ILE A 96 6.90 -2.04 3.66
N TRP A 97 5.65 -2.32 4.09
CA TRP A 97 4.87 -1.40 4.90
C TRP A 97 5.58 -1.09 6.24
N HIS A 98 6.09 -2.10 6.94
CA HIS A 98 6.83 -1.92 8.20
C HIS A 98 8.14 -1.15 8.02
N ALA A 99 8.84 -1.37 6.92
CA ALA A 99 10.11 -0.72 6.63
C ALA A 99 9.97 0.70 6.05
N THR A 100 8.78 1.08 5.59
CA THR A 100 8.51 2.42 5.08
C THR A 100 8.21 3.37 6.22
N GLU A 101 8.87 4.53 6.25
CA GLU A 101 8.59 5.60 7.20
C GLU A 101 7.50 6.54 6.70
N GLY A 102 6.90 7.30 7.62
CA GLY A 102 5.89 8.29 7.31
C GLY A 102 4.49 7.70 7.10
N ARG A 103 3.65 8.46 6.40
CA ARG A 103 2.26 8.05 6.13
C ARG A 103 2.24 6.90 5.14
N LYS A 104 1.42 5.92 5.44
CA LYS A 104 1.30 4.70 4.64
C LYS A 104 -0.03 4.03 4.90
N ALA A 105 -0.57 3.38 3.90
CA ALA A 105 -1.79 2.60 4.01
C ALA A 105 -1.56 1.20 3.44
N PHE A 106 -2.13 0.20 4.08
CA PHE A 106 -2.12 -1.19 3.64
C PHE A 106 -3.55 -1.68 3.54
N GLY A 107 -3.96 -2.14 2.40
CA GLY A 107 -5.32 -2.62 2.22
C GLY A 107 -5.44 -3.64 1.09
N THR A 108 -6.53 -4.39 1.15
CA THR A 108 -6.96 -5.26 0.07
C THR A 108 -7.71 -4.46 -1.00
N PHE A 109 -7.85 -5.03 -2.18
CA PHE A 109 -8.67 -4.43 -3.25
C PHE A 109 -10.12 -4.15 -2.78
N VAL A 110 -10.67 -5.05 -1.96
CA VAL A 110 -12.04 -4.91 -1.43
C VAL A 110 -12.13 -3.70 -0.49
N GLU A 111 -11.16 -3.51 0.41
CA GLU A 111 -11.12 -2.36 1.32
C GLU A 111 -11.02 -1.04 0.56
N TYR A 112 -10.15 -0.96 -0.45
CA TYR A 112 -10.06 0.22 -1.31
C TYR A 112 -11.35 0.47 -2.09
N THR A 113 -12.01 -0.58 -2.58
CA THR A 113 -13.31 -0.47 -3.26
C THR A 113 -14.40 0.06 -2.32
N HIS A 114 -14.42 -0.41 -1.08
CA HIS A 114 -15.36 0.10 -0.06
C HIS A 114 -15.08 1.56 0.29
N LEU A 115 -13.81 1.94 0.42
CA LEU A 115 -13.41 3.33 0.67
C LEU A 115 -13.90 4.26 -0.46
N VAL A 116 -13.71 3.85 -1.72
CA VAL A 116 -14.21 4.59 -2.89
C VAL A 116 -15.73 4.65 -2.91
N GLY A 117 -16.40 3.56 -2.53
CA GLY A 117 -17.86 3.51 -2.41
C GLY A 117 -18.41 4.47 -1.35
N ALA A 118 -17.70 4.63 -0.24
CA ALA A 118 -18.11 5.51 0.86
C ALA A 118 -17.81 7.00 0.60
N LEU A 119 -16.64 7.32 0.05
CA LEU A 119 -16.13 8.70 -0.08
C LEU A 119 -16.17 9.23 -1.52
N GLY A 120 -16.45 8.39 -2.50
CA GLY A 120 -16.18 8.68 -3.90
C GLY A 120 -14.68 8.61 -4.21
N PHE A 121 -14.31 8.60 -5.50
CA PHE A 121 -12.91 8.45 -5.91
C PHE A 121 -12.03 9.60 -5.41
N ALA A 122 -12.48 10.84 -5.59
CA ALA A 122 -11.72 12.02 -5.16
C ALA A 122 -11.51 12.05 -3.63
N GLY A 123 -12.57 11.78 -2.86
CA GLY A 123 -12.49 11.73 -1.40
C GLY A 123 -11.61 10.59 -0.89
N ALA A 124 -11.62 9.42 -1.55
CA ALA A 124 -10.72 8.32 -1.20
C ALA A 124 -9.25 8.67 -1.47
N VAL A 125 -8.95 9.32 -2.60
CA VAL A 125 -7.59 9.79 -2.92
C VAL A 125 -7.11 10.82 -1.89
N GLU A 126 -7.95 11.80 -1.55
CA GLU A 126 -7.64 12.81 -0.53
C GLU A 126 -7.36 12.15 0.83
N ALA A 127 -8.25 11.28 1.30
CA ALA A 127 -8.10 10.57 2.58
C ALA A 127 -6.83 9.71 2.67
N LEU A 128 -6.32 9.20 1.55
CA LEU A 128 -5.09 8.42 1.50
C LEU A 128 -3.84 9.29 1.30
N SER A 129 -3.99 10.53 0.85
CA SER A 129 -2.89 11.45 0.54
C SER A 129 -2.57 12.43 1.66
N ASP A 130 -3.58 12.78 2.46
CA ASP A 130 -3.48 13.67 3.63
C ASP A 130 -3.06 12.93 4.89
#